data_11c76e597e93be5ba765168ed93db48a
#
_entry.id   11c76e597e93be5ba765168ed93db48a
#
_cell.length_a   1.000
_cell.length_b   1.000
_cell.length_c   1.000
_cell.angle_alpha   90.00
_cell.angle_beta   90.00
_cell.angle_gamma   90.00
#
_symmetry.space_group_name_H-M   'P 1'
#
loop_
_entity.id
_entity.type
_entity.pdbx_description
1 polymer ?
#
loop_
_entity_poly.entity_id
_entity_poly.type
_entity_poly.pdbx_seq_one_letter_code
_entity_poly.pdbx_strand_id
1 'polypeptide(L)'
;MNPRRDEAEELDANRSTAAAVVGAGTMGSGIATVLVRAGRPTLLFDLDEASLTRGLDTVRAFLDKSASLGKMTVTQAARASELLRGTTDLADLSGVGVVVEAVFEDLDVKRDLLGRLDDVIAPSALIHTNTSTLSVTAIAAGSRYPERVVGTHYCNPAPLMKLVEVVGGRHTASWAHLATLDFLRAADKTTVVVKDRPGFIVNRFLIPWENSCIAALEAGLGTRESIDTAVVGALNHPMGPFRLLDIVGLDIHQSVAMRLYEQLREPRFFPPPMVDRMVAAGDLGRKTGRGFYEYDDARLFGS
;
A
#
# COMPACT_ATOMS: atom_id res chain seq x y z
N MET A 1 -26.52 -28.74 -7.42
CA MET A 1 -25.50 -27.95 -6.73
C MET A 1 -25.86 -26.50 -6.88
N ASN A 2 -25.87 -25.73 -5.79
CA ASN A 2 -26.27 -24.31 -5.85
C ASN A 2 -24.98 -23.50 -5.86
N PRO A 3 -24.55 -22.90 -7.00
CA PRO A 3 -23.26 -22.23 -7.13
C PRO A 3 -23.05 -21.08 -6.11
N ARG A 4 -24.13 -20.45 -5.64
CA ARG A 4 -24.06 -19.38 -4.64
C ARG A 4 -23.73 -19.89 -3.22
N ARG A 5 -23.98 -21.18 -2.95
CA ARG A 5 -23.68 -21.79 -1.65
C ARG A 5 -22.21 -22.21 -1.59
N ASP A 6 -21.71 -22.74 -2.71
CA ASP A 6 -20.32 -23.15 -2.84
C ASP A 6 -19.38 -21.93 -2.80
N GLU A 7 -19.77 -20.79 -3.46
CA GLU A 7 -19.05 -19.51 -3.37
C GLU A 7 -19.05 -18.92 -1.95
N ALA A 8 -20.14 -19.07 -1.19
CA ALA A 8 -20.22 -18.56 0.18
C ALA A 8 -19.38 -19.40 1.15
N GLU A 9 -19.33 -20.72 0.97
CA GLU A 9 -18.50 -21.64 1.77
C GLU A 9 -17.01 -21.48 1.45
N GLU A 10 -16.61 -21.26 0.18
CA GLU A 10 -15.25 -20.93 -0.23
C GLU A 10 -14.79 -19.55 0.30
N LEU A 11 -15.65 -18.56 0.26
CA LEU A 11 -15.39 -17.24 0.84
C LEU A 11 -15.22 -17.31 2.36
N ASP A 12 -15.97 -18.13 3.05
CA ASP A 12 -15.87 -18.31 4.51
C ASP A 12 -14.60 -19.09 4.89
N ALA A 13 -14.25 -20.14 4.14
CA ALA A 13 -12.98 -20.86 4.32
C ALA A 13 -11.77 -19.96 4.07
N ASN A 14 -11.84 -19.09 3.07
CA ASN A 14 -10.78 -18.12 2.75
C ASN A 14 -10.68 -16.99 3.79
N ARG A 15 -11.78 -16.63 4.47
CA ARG A 15 -11.79 -15.69 5.61
C ARG A 15 -11.17 -16.27 6.88
N SER A 16 -11.27 -17.57 7.09
CA SER A 16 -10.74 -18.23 8.29
C SER A 16 -9.20 -18.39 8.29
N THR A 17 -8.57 -18.27 7.12
CA THR A 17 -7.11 -18.38 7.02
C THR A 17 -6.42 -17.16 7.63
N ALA A 18 -5.62 -17.36 8.66
CA ALA A 18 -4.84 -16.30 9.28
C ALA A 18 -3.85 -15.68 8.29
N ALA A 19 -3.67 -14.39 8.38
CA ALA A 19 -2.68 -13.66 7.60
C ALA A 19 -1.65 -12.98 8.51
N ALA A 20 -0.47 -12.72 7.98
CA ALA A 20 0.51 -11.85 8.61
C ALA A 20 0.78 -10.63 7.73
N VAL A 21 1.08 -9.52 8.35
CA VAL A 21 1.63 -8.32 7.71
C VAL A 21 2.99 -8.06 8.30
N VAL A 22 4.02 -8.00 7.46
CA VAL A 22 5.41 -7.80 7.85
C VAL A 22 5.83 -6.37 7.55
N GLY A 23 6.19 -5.63 8.59
CA GLY A 23 6.42 -4.19 8.59
C GLY A 23 5.21 -3.44 9.17
N ALA A 24 5.38 -2.81 10.34
CA ALA A 24 4.32 -2.11 11.07
C ALA A 24 4.25 -0.59 10.75
N GLY A 25 4.86 -0.16 9.65
CA GLY A 25 4.79 1.21 9.15
C GLY A 25 3.41 1.59 8.61
N THR A 26 3.33 2.76 7.97
CA THR A 26 2.06 3.32 7.42
C THR A 26 1.30 2.35 6.54
N MET A 27 1.98 1.68 5.58
CA MET A 27 1.31 0.72 4.70
C MET A 27 0.94 -0.56 5.43
N GLY A 28 1.84 -1.11 6.26
CA GLY A 28 1.56 -2.36 6.97
C GLY A 28 0.42 -2.22 7.96
N SER A 29 0.39 -1.18 8.79
CA SER A 29 -0.74 -0.91 9.70
C SER A 29 -2.04 -0.67 8.91
N GLY A 30 -1.97 0.04 7.78
CA GLY A 30 -3.10 0.22 6.88
C GLY A 30 -3.62 -1.09 6.31
N ILE A 31 -2.75 -1.98 5.84
CA ILE A 31 -3.12 -3.30 5.30
C ILE A 31 -3.67 -4.19 6.42
N ALA A 32 -3.04 -4.22 7.60
CA ALA A 32 -3.57 -4.94 8.76
C ALA A 32 -5.00 -4.47 9.12
N THR A 33 -5.26 -3.16 9.07
CA THR A 33 -6.61 -2.60 9.24
C THR A 33 -7.60 -3.15 8.22
N VAL A 34 -7.21 -3.26 6.96
CA VAL A 34 -8.06 -3.86 5.89
C VAL A 34 -8.41 -5.30 6.24
N LEU A 35 -7.43 -6.09 6.65
CA LEU A 35 -7.60 -7.52 6.90
C LEU A 35 -8.49 -7.79 8.13
N VAL A 36 -8.26 -7.09 9.25
CA VAL A 36 -9.09 -7.29 10.45
C VAL A 36 -10.53 -6.79 10.24
N ARG A 37 -10.74 -5.73 9.45
CA ARG A 37 -12.09 -5.28 9.06
C ARG A 37 -12.82 -6.29 8.18
N ALA A 38 -12.09 -7.06 7.40
CA ALA A 38 -12.61 -8.17 6.60
C ALA A 38 -12.90 -9.43 7.44
N GLY A 39 -12.66 -9.39 8.77
CA GLY A 39 -12.87 -10.52 9.67
C GLY A 39 -11.74 -11.55 9.68
N ARG A 40 -10.55 -11.18 9.20
CA ARG A 40 -9.40 -12.07 9.11
C ARG A 40 -8.47 -11.93 10.33
N PRO A 41 -8.17 -13.02 11.06
CA PRO A 41 -7.11 -13.02 12.07
C PRO A 41 -5.79 -12.56 11.45
N THR A 42 -5.17 -11.54 12.05
CA THR A 42 -4.00 -10.88 11.47
C THR A 42 -2.89 -10.70 12.50
N LEU A 43 -1.71 -11.22 12.19
CA LEU A 43 -0.48 -10.94 12.91
C LEU A 43 0.23 -9.75 12.26
N LEU A 44 0.49 -8.70 13.03
CA LEU A 44 1.34 -7.60 12.61
C LEU A 44 2.74 -7.84 13.17
N PHE A 45 3.71 -7.98 12.29
CA PHE A 45 5.10 -8.22 12.65
C PHE A 45 5.96 -6.99 12.36
N ASP A 46 6.84 -6.65 13.29
CA ASP A 46 7.97 -5.75 13.04
C ASP A 46 9.16 -6.18 13.89
N LEU A 47 10.38 -5.93 13.43
CA LEU A 47 11.61 -6.22 14.19
C LEU A 47 11.77 -5.28 15.38
N ASP A 48 11.27 -4.04 15.27
CA ASP A 48 11.33 -3.02 16.32
C ASP A 48 10.01 -2.96 17.08
N GLU A 49 10.07 -3.25 18.39
CA GLU A 49 8.91 -3.29 19.27
C GLU A 49 8.18 -1.92 19.36
N ALA A 50 8.93 -0.82 19.30
CA ALA A 50 8.32 0.51 19.29
C ALA A 50 7.54 0.78 18.00
N SER A 51 8.05 0.35 16.85
CA SER A 51 7.35 0.41 15.57
C SER A 51 6.12 -0.49 15.55
N LEU A 52 6.23 -1.71 16.09
CA LEU A 52 5.11 -2.63 16.24
C LEU A 52 3.99 -2.00 17.08
N THR A 53 4.33 -1.47 18.27
CA THR A 53 3.36 -0.82 19.16
C THR A 53 2.65 0.33 18.46
N ARG A 54 3.39 1.24 17.81
CA ARG A 54 2.81 2.34 17.03
C ARG A 54 1.88 1.84 15.93
N GLY A 55 2.27 0.77 15.24
CA GLY A 55 1.45 0.15 14.19
C GLY A 55 0.13 -0.41 14.73
N LEU A 56 0.18 -1.15 15.84
CA LEU A 56 -1.00 -1.68 16.52
C LEU A 56 -1.95 -0.55 16.97
N ASP A 57 -1.40 0.51 17.56
CA ASP A 57 -2.17 1.66 18.01
C ASP A 57 -2.81 2.42 16.84
N THR A 58 -2.09 2.52 15.70
CA THR A 58 -2.62 3.10 14.46
C THR A 58 -3.83 2.31 13.96
N VAL A 59 -3.78 0.97 13.96
CA VAL A 59 -4.92 0.14 13.56
C VAL A 59 -6.10 0.35 14.49
N ARG A 60 -5.90 0.31 15.82
CA ARG A 60 -6.96 0.50 16.82
C ARG A 60 -7.59 1.88 16.70
N ALA A 61 -6.77 2.92 16.62
CA ALA A 61 -7.26 4.31 16.46
C ALA A 61 -8.09 4.48 15.19
N PHE A 62 -7.71 3.82 14.08
CA PHE A 62 -8.52 3.84 12.85
C PHE A 62 -9.87 3.16 13.03
N LEU A 63 -9.93 2.02 13.72
CA LEU A 63 -11.17 1.29 14.01
C LEU A 63 -12.11 2.14 14.89
N ASP A 64 -11.59 2.73 15.97
CA ASP A 64 -12.34 3.59 16.90
C ASP A 64 -12.87 4.85 16.18
N LYS A 65 -12.02 5.49 15.36
CA LYS A 65 -12.42 6.62 14.54
C LYS A 65 -13.52 6.24 13.54
N SER A 66 -13.42 5.07 12.92
CA SER A 66 -14.43 4.57 11.99
C SER A 66 -15.77 4.35 12.69
N ALA A 67 -15.75 3.82 13.92
CA ALA A 67 -16.96 3.65 14.74
C ALA A 67 -17.56 5.02 15.14
N SER A 68 -16.73 5.97 15.59
CA SER A 68 -17.18 7.32 15.97
C SER A 68 -17.81 8.10 14.82
N LEU A 69 -17.40 7.81 13.57
CA LEU A 69 -17.95 8.42 12.35
C LEU A 69 -19.15 7.63 11.78
N GLY A 70 -19.62 6.57 12.46
CA GLY A 70 -20.74 5.75 11.99
C GLY A 70 -20.44 4.90 10.76
N LYS A 71 -19.14 4.75 10.38
CA LYS A 71 -18.72 3.92 9.23
C LYS A 71 -18.67 2.42 9.56
N MET A 72 -18.74 2.08 10.83
CA MET A 72 -18.91 0.74 11.37
C MET A 72 -19.53 0.83 12.77
N THR A 73 -20.10 -0.27 13.27
CA THR A 73 -20.62 -0.29 14.65
C THR A 73 -19.47 -0.46 15.66
N VAL A 74 -19.70 -0.04 16.91
CA VAL A 74 -18.74 -0.26 18.01
C VAL A 74 -18.42 -1.76 18.16
N THR A 75 -19.43 -2.63 18.05
CA THR A 75 -19.24 -4.09 18.11
C THR A 75 -18.37 -4.61 16.97
N GLN A 76 -18.52 -4.08 15.75
CA GLN A 76 -17.66 -4.45 14.62
C GLN A 76 -16.21 -3.98 14.84
N ALA A 77 -16.00 -2.78 15.39
CA ALA A 77 -14.66 -2.28 15.72
C ALA A 77 -13.98 -3.15 16.78
N ALA A 78 -14.69 -3.50 17.85
CA ALA A 78 -14.19 -4.37 18.91
C ALA A 78 -13.78 -5.75 18.35
N ARG A 79 -14.66 -6.41 17.58
CA ARG A 79 -14.34 -7.69 16.94
C ARG A 79 -13.14 -7.61 16.01
N ALA A 80 -13.02 -6.55 15.22
CA ALA A 80 -11.86 -6.35 14.34
C ALA A 80 -10.57 -6.19 15.17
N SER A 81 -10.63 -5.46 16.29
CA SER A 81 -9.49 -5.27 17.19
C SER A 81 -9.04 -6.59 17.85
N GLU A 82 -9.98 -7.49 18.19
CA GLU A 82 -9.69 -8.82 18.77
C GLU A 82 -8.95 -9.74 17.79
N LEU A 83 -9.11 -9.52 16.49
CA LEU A 83 -8.43 -10.27 15.42
C LEU A 83 -6.99 -9.81 15.19
N LEU A 84 -6.58 -8.67 15.77
CA LEU A 84 -5.23 -8.12 15.62
C LEU A 84 -4.33 -8.59 16.76
N ARG A 85 -3.19 -9.16 16.39
CA ARG A 85 -2.09 -9.48 17.33
C ARG A 85 -0.78 -8.95 16.78
N GLY A 86 0.15 -8.60 17.68
CA GLY A 86 1.50 -8.17 17.31
C GLY A 86 2.53 -9.20 17.71
N THR A 87 3.64 -9.27 16.97
CA THR A 87 4.79 -10.09 17.31
C THR A 87 6.07 -9.49 16.75
N THR A 88 7.19 -9.70 17.46
CA THR A 88 8.55 -9.42 16.96
C THR A 88 9.31 -10.70 16.61
N ASP A 89 8.69 -11.87 16.83
CA ASP A 89 9.26 -13.16 16.46
C ASP A 89 8.70 -13.65 15.13
N LEU A 90 9.59 -13.83 14.15
CA LEU A 90 9.20 -14.30 12.80
C LEU A 90 8.64 -15.74 12.85
N ALA A 91 9.05 -16.55 13.85
CA ALA A 91 8.57 -17.93 14.00
C ALA A 91 7.05 -18.02 14.28
N ASP A 92 6.45 -16.97 14.86
CA ASP A 92 5.00 -16.91 15.11
C ASP A 92 4.17 -16.93 13.82
N LEU A 93 4.81 -16.64 12.67
CA LEU A 93 4.15 -16.64 11.37
C LEU A 93 3.98 -18.05 10.78
N SER A 94 4.46 -19.11 11.43
CA SER A 94 4.49 -20.47 10.89
C SER A 94 3.11 -21.03 10.50
N GLY A 95 2.03 -20.55 11.13
CA GLY A 95 0.66 -21.03 10.89
C GLY A 95 -0.16 -20.18 9.90
N VAL A 96 0.41 -19.15 9.28
CA VAL A 96 -0.37 -18.28 8.39
C VAL A 96 -0.43 -18.81 6.96
N GLY A 97 -1.56 -18.60 6.29
CA GLY A 97 -1.72 -18.95 4.89
C GLY A 97 -1.31 -17.85 3.90
N VAL A 98 -1.22 -16.60 4.39
CA VAL A 98 -0.83 -15.44 3.56
C VAL A 98 0.06 -14.51 4.37
N VAL A 99 1.17 -14.11 3.80
CA VAL A 99 2.04 -13.03 4.32
C VAL A 99 1.99 -11.86 3.39
N VAL A 100 1.69 -10.66 3.89
CA VAL A 100 1.78 -9.39 3.14
C VAL A 100 3.03 -8.66 3.60
N GLU A 101 4.02 -8.57 2.75
CA GLU A 101 5.26 -7.84 2.98
C GLU A 101 5.05 -6.35 2.68
N ALA A 102 5.32 -5.50 3.67
CA ALA A 102 5.20 -4.05 3.62
C ALA A 102 6.40 -3.35 4.30
N VAL A 103 7.60 -3.95 4.17
CA VAL A 103 8.86 -3.39 4.67
C VAL A 103 9.40 -2.31 3.73
N PHE A 104 10.56 -1.75 4.06
CA PHE A 104 11.22 -0.70 3.26
C PHE A 104 11.35 -1.11 1.78
N GLU A 105 11.22 -0.10 0.90
CA GLU A 105 11.29 -0.29 -0.55
C GLU A 105 12.74 -0.43 -1.02
N ASP A 106 13.36 -1.55 -0.60
CA ASP A 106 14.71 -1.95 -0.92
C ASP A 106 14.72 -3.42 -1.35
N LEU A 107 15.39 -3.70 -2.48
CA LEU A 107 15.37 -5.02 -3.10
C LEU A 107 16.05 -6.09 -2.24
N ASP A 108 17.17 -5.75 -1.63
CA ASP A 108 17.96 -6.71 -0.86
C ASP A 108 17.28 -7.01 0.46
N VAL A 109 16.68 -5.99 1.11
CA VAL A 109 15.86 -6.18 2.32
C VAL A 109 14.67 -7.10 2.05
N LYS A 110 13.95 -6.90 0.93
CA LYS A 110 12.80 -7.73 0.57
C LYS A 110 13.22 -9.17 0.24
N ARG A 111 14.33 -9.36 -0.47
CA ARG A 111 14.88 -10.71 -0.80
C ARG A 111 15.31 -11.47 0.45
N ASP A 112 16.04 -10.81 1.35
CA ASP A 112 16.45 -11.43 2.63
C ASP A 112 15.22 -11.86 3.43
N LEU A 113 14.22 -10.99 3.53
CA LEU A 113 12.98 -11.32 4.22
C LEU A 113 12.28 -12.54 3.59
N LEU A 114 12.18 -12.61 2.25
CA LEU A 114 11.55 -13.75 1.59
C LEU A 114 12.31 -15.05 1.87
N GLY A 115 13.64 -15.02 1.86
CA GLY A 115 14.48 -16.17 2.21
C GLY A 115 14.21 -16.64 3.65
N ARG A 116 14.11 -15.72 4.60
CA ARG A 116 13.78 -16.03 6.00
C ARG A 116 12.35 -16.54 6.17
N LEU A 117 11.39 -16.00 5.44
CA LEU A 117 10.00 -16.48 5.45
C LEU A 117 9.89 -17.92 4.92
N ASP A 118 10.71 -18.30 3.95
CA ASP A 118 10.76 -19.68 3.42
C ASP A 118 11.13 -20.73 4.46
N ASP A 119 11.83 -20.33 5.53
CA ASP A 119 12.21 -21.23 6.65
C ASP A 119 11.09 -21.35 7.68
N VAL A 120 10.11 -20.45 7.67
CA VAL A 120 9.08 -20.33 8.70
C VAL A 120 7.70 -20.75 8.23
N ILE A 121 7.26 -20.24 7.06
CA ILE A 121 5.90 -20.48 6.58
C ILE A 121 5.84 -21.68 5.62
N ALA A 122 4.66 -22.31 5.56
CA ALA A 122 4.45 -23.44 4.66
C ALA A 122 4.76 -23.06 3.19
N PRO A 123 5.32 -23.99 2.38
CA PRO A 123 5.56 -23.73 0.95
C PRO A 123 4.31 -23.35 0.14
N SER A 124 3.13 -23.76 0.61
CA SER A 124 1.84 -23.42 0.01
C SER A 124 1.27 -22.05 0.45
N ALA A 125 1.87 -21.41 1.48
CA ALA A 125 1.42 -20.10 1.91
C ALA A 125 1.79 -19.02 0.88
N LEU A 126 0.87 -18.10 0.59
CA LEU A 126 1.11 -16.99 -0.34
C LEU A 126 2.02 -15.93 0.28
N ILE A 127 2.86 -15.34 -0.54
CA ILE A 127 3.60 -14.12 -0.20
C ILE A 127 3.14 -13.00 -1.13
N HIS A 128 2.55 -11.97 -0.55
CA HIS A 128 2.18 -10.73 -1.22
C HIS A 128 3.26 -9.69 -0.94
N THR A 129 3.87 -9.08 -1.97
CA THR A 129 4.77 -7.94 -1.78
C THR A 129 4.08 -6.64 -2.15
N ASN A 130 4.07 -5.67 -1.23
CA ASN A 130 3.44 -4.36 -1.41
C ASN A 130 4.43 -3.35 -2.01
N THR A 131 5.24 -3.78 -2.97
CA THR A 131 6.15 -2.87 -3.68
C THR A 131 5.40 -1.92 -4.59
N SER A 132 5.93 -0.70 -4.75
CA SER A 132 5.40 0.32 -5.66
C SER A 132 6.24 0.49 -6.93
N THR A 133 7.54 0.14 -6.87
CA THR A 133 8.49 0.46 -7.94
C THR A 133 9.47 -0.66 -8.28
N LEU A 134 9.62 -1.66 -7.39
CA LEU A 134 10.52 -2.78 -7.62
C LEU A 134 9.83 -3.86 -8.44
N SER A 135 10.61 -4.60 -9.23
CA SER A 135 10.09 -5.76 -9.97
C SER A 135 9.72 -6.89 -9.03
N VAL A 136 8.49 -7.37 -9.13
CA VAL A 136 7.99 -8.55 -8.40
C VAL A 136 8.85 -9.77 -8.75
N THR A 137 9.25 -9.92 -10.01
CA THR A 137 10.17 -10.96 -10.46
C THR A 137 11.50 -10.90 -9.73
N ALA A 138 12.06 -9.69 -9.56
CA ALA A 138 13.33 -9.52 -8.87
C ALA A 138 13.22 -9.80 -7.37
N ILE A 139 12.10 -9.41 -6.72
CA ILE A 139 11.86 -9.72 -5.31
C ILE A 139 11.68 -11.23 -5.12
N ALA A 140 10.86 -11.87 -5.95
CA ALA A 140 10.57 -13.30 -5.88
C ALA A 140 11.82 -14.19 -6.01
N ALA A 141 12.90 -13.69 -6.65
CA ALA A 141 14.17 -14.39 -6.72
C ALA A 141 14.86 -14.58 -5.34
N GLY A 142 14.41 -13.91 -4.29
CA GLY A 142 14.84 -14.15 -2.92
C GLY A 142 14.16 -15.34 -2.24
N SER A 143 13.12 -15.92 -2.85
CA SER A 143 12.39 -17.08 -2.33
C SER A 143 12.80 -18.37 -3.05
N ARG A 144 12.85 -19.48 -2.31
CA ARG A 144 12.96 -20.84 -2.87
C ARG A 144 11.69 -21.27 -3.61
N TYR A 145 10.57 -20.60 -3.36
CA TYR A 145 9.26 -20.88 -3.94
C TYR A 145 8.72 -19.63 -4.63
N PRO A 146 9.36 -19.13 -5.70
CA PRO A 146 8.99 -17.87 -6.36
C PRO A 146 7.60 -17.92 -7.00
N GLU A 147 7.05 -19.12 -7.23
CA GLU A 147 5.72 -19.32 -7.81
C GLU A 147 4.56 -18.85 -6.91
N ARG A 148 4.79 -18.72 -5.59
CA ARG A 148 3.81 -18.25 -4.59
C ARG A 148 3.87 -16.75 -4.33
N VAL A 149 4.82 -16.04 -4.95
CA VAL A 149 5.02 -14.61 -4.73
C VAL A 149 4.21 -13.80 -5.73
N VAL A 150 3.38 -12.87 -5.22
CA VAL A 150 2.50 -12.00 -6.01
C VAL A 150 2.67 -10.56 -5.54
N GLY A 151 2.79 -9.62 -6.45
CA GLY A 151 2.72 -8.20 -6.13
C GLY A 151 1.28 -7.79 -5.82
N THR A 152 1.08 -7.12 -4.69
CA THR A 152 -0.21 -6.53 -4.31
C THR A 152 0.02 -5.08 -3.91
N HIS A 153 -0.04 -4.20 -4.91
CA HIS A 153 0.19 -2.77 -4.71
C HIS A 153 -1.07 -2.10 -4.19
N TYR A 154 -1.15 -1.94 -2.87
CA TYR A 154 -2.22 -1.19 -2.22
C TYR A 154 -1.98 0.31 -2.37
N CYS A 155 -3.01 1.05 -2.77
CA CYS A 155 -2.95 2.51 -2.79
C CYS A 155 -3.05 3.08 -1.36
N ASN A 156 -2.26 4.11 -1.06
CA ASN A 156 -2.28 4.78 0.24
C ASN A 156 -3.41 5.83 0.30
N PRO A 157 -4.19 5.91 1.40
CA PRO A 157 -4.23 5.05 2.58
C PRO A 157 -4.98 3.73 2.30
N ALA A 158 -4.35 2.59 2.59
CA ALA A 158 -4.90 1.28 2.28
C ALA A 158 -6.32 1.02 2.81
N PRO A 159 -6.72 1.47 4.02
CA PRO A 159 -8.09 1.26 4.52
C PRO A 159 -9.17 2.05 3.78
N LEU A 160 -8.81 3.12 3.07
CA LEU A 160 -9.74 4.02 2.39
C LEU A 160 -9.81 3.73 0.88
N MET A 161 -8.68 3.38 0.29
CA MET A 161 -8.59 3.12 -1.15
C MET A 161 -9.07 1.72 -1.48
N LYS A 162 -9.98 1.63 -2.46
CA LYS A 162 -10.54 0.33 -2.89
C LYS A 162 -9.61 -0.46 -3.79
N LEU A 163 -8.81 0.23 -4.60
CA LEU A 163 -8.00 -0.38 -5.64
C LEU A 163 -6.76 -1.06 -5.06
N VAL A 164 -6.48 -2.26 -5.57
CA VAL A 164 -5.19 -2.97 -5.44
C VAL A 164 -4.76 -3.45 -6.81
N GLU A 165 -3.55 -3.11 -7.24
CA GLU A 165 -2.94 -3.67 -8.44
C GLU A 165 -2.33 -5.03 -8.10
N VAL A 166 -2.71 -6.06 -8.85
CA VAL A 166 -2.21 -7.43 -8.68
C VAL A 166 -1.22 -7.74 -9.79
N VAL A 167 0.01 -8.03 -9.41
CA VAL A 167 1.15 -8.13 -10.32
C VAL A 167 1.78 -9.51 -10.23
N GLY A 168 1.67 -10.30 -11.29
CA GLY A 168 2.39 -11.56 -11.41
C GLY A 168 3.84 -11.32 -11.85
N GLY A 169 4.81 -11.82 -11.09
CA GLY A 169 6.19 -11.92 -11.54
C GLY A 169 6.37 -13.04 -12.59
N ARG A 170 7.58 -13.19 -13.13
CA ARG A 170 7.89 -14.18 -14.17
C ARG A 170 7.55 -15.63 -13.79
N HIS A 171 7.70 -15.96 -12.53
CA HIS A 171 7.52 -17.33 -12.02
C HIS A 171 6.22 -17.51 -11.22
N THR A 172 5.44 -16.45 -11.01
CA THR A 172 4.16 -16.53 -10.29
C THR A 172 3.24 -17.56 -10.95
N ALA A 173 2.82 -18.54 -10.19
CA ALA A 173 1.89 -19.56 -10.66
C ALA A 173 0.47 -19.04 -10.78
N SER A 174 -0.31 -19.63 -11.70
CA SER A 174 -1.71 -19.25 -11.88
C SER A 174 -2.55 -19.44 -10.61
N TRP A 175 -2.30 -20.49 -9.82
CA TRP A 175 -3.01 -20.73 -8.56
C TRP A 175 -2.75 -19.60 -7.55
N ALA A 176 -1.52 -19.13 -7.43
CA ALA A 176 -1.16 -18.04 -6.52
C ALA A 176 -1.84 -16.72 -6.93
N HIS A 177 -1.89 -16.47 -8.23
CA HIS A 177 -2.58 -15.29 -8.78
C HIS A 177 -4.10 -15.35 -8.49
N LEU A 178 -4.76 -16.46 -8.76
CA LEU A 178 -6.19 -16.62 -8.50
C LEU A 178 -6.52 -16.53 -7.02
N ALA A 179 -5.77 -17.23 -6.16
CA ALA A 179 -5.95 -17.15 -4.71
C ALA A 179 -5.73 -15.73 -4.16
N THR A 180 -4.80 -14.94 -4.75
CA THR A 180 -4.62 -13.54 -4.41
C THR A 180 -5.84 -12.69 -4.77
N LEU A 181 -6.44 -12.90 -5.95
CA LEU A 181 -7.66 -12.19 -6.35
C LEU A 181 -8.81 -12.48 -5.39
N ASP A 182 -8.99 -13.73 -4.99
CA ASP A 182 -10.04 -14.15 -4.04
C ASP A 182 -9.77 -13.59 -2.64
N PHE A 183 -8.52 -13.62 -2.18
CA PHE A 183 -8.11 -13.01 -0.92
C PHE A 183 -8.45 -11.51 -0.85
N LEU A 184 -8.16 -10.76 -1.91
CA LEU A 184 -8.43 -9.32 -2.00
C LEU A 184 -9.93 -9.02 -2.15
N ARG A 185 -10.66 -9.84 -2.90
CA ARG A 185 -12.12 -9.73 -3.03
C ARG A 185 -12.81 -9.95 -1.68
N ALA A 186 -12.37 -10.94 -0.89
CA ALA A 186 -12.87 -11.18 0.46
C ALA A 186 -12.60 -10.00 1.42
N ALA A 187 -11.58 -9.19 1.12
CA ALA A 187 -11.24 -7.96 1.85
C ALA A 187 -11.93 -6.69 1.27
N ASP A 188 -12.95 -6.85 0.43
CA ASP A 188 -13.72 -5.77 -0.22
C ASP A 188 -12.83 -4.83 -1.05
N LYS A 189 -11.81 -5.40 -1.74
CA LYS A 189 -10.94 -4.67 -2.66
C LYS A 189 -11.34 -4.89 -4.11
N THR A 190 -11.22 -3.83 -4.90
CA THR A 190 -11.27 -3.89 -6.35
C THR A 190 -9.88 -4.17 -6.88
N THR A 191 -9.74 -5.19 -7.73
CA THR A 191 -8.43 -5.59 -8.24
C THR A 191 -8.29 -5.27 -9.73
N VAL A 192 -7.10 -4.86 -10.14
CA VAL A 192 -6.68 -4.82 -11.54
C VAL A 192 -5.41 -5.65 -11.70
N VAL A 193 -5.43 -6.50 -12.71
CA VAL A 193 -4.28 -7.35 -13.03
C VAL A 193 -3.32 -6.56 -13.91
N VAL A 194 -2.06 -6.49 -13.50
CA VAL A 194 -1.04 -5.67 -14.15
C VAL A 194 0.21 -6.50 -14.42
N LYS A 195 0.91 -6.18 -15.50
CA LYS A 195 2.21 -6.79 -15.79
C LYS A 195 3.28 -6.21 -14.87
N ASP A 196 4.28 -7.05 -14.52
CA ASP A 196 5.48 -6.64 -13.78
C ASP A 196 6.33 -5.68 -14.63
N ARG A 197 5.98 -4.40 -14.55
CA ARG A 197 6.64 -3.28 -15.25
C ARG A 197 6.76 -2.09 -14.29
N PRO A 198 7.82 -1.28 -14.42
CA PRO A 198 8.04 -0.12 -13.54
C PRO A 198 6.83 0.79 -13.45
N GLY A 199 6.38 1.07 -12.20
CA GLY A 199 5.26 1.95 -11.90
C GLY A 199 3.88 1.35 -12.15
N PHE A 200 3.80 0.07 -12.53
CA PHE A 200 2.57 -0.66 -12.82
C PHE A 200 1.61 0.14 -13.73
N ILE A 201 0.37 0.38 -13.35
CA ILE A 201 -0.55 1.29 -14.06
C ILE A 201 -0.62 2.63 -13.33
N VAL A 202 -0.88 2.63 -12.01
CA VAL A 202 -1.18 3.86 -11.26
C VAL A 202 -0.02 4.85 -11.33
N ASN A 203 1.16 4.46 -10.88
CA ASN A 203 2.32 5.37 -10.87
C ASN A 203 2.81 5.72 -12.28
N ARG A 204 2.60 4.83 -13.25
CA ARG A 204 2.98 5.08 -14.64
C ARG A 204 2.21 6.22 -15.29
N PHE A 205 0.99 6.46 -14.84
CA PHE A 205 0.17 7.60 -15.29
C PHE A 205 0.24 8.77 -14.31
N LEU A 206 0.20 8.50 -13.01
CA LEU A 206 0.13 9.53 -11.98
C LEU A 206 1.39 10.40 -11.96
N ILE A 207 2.58 9.80 -11.92
CA ILE A 207 3.83 10.54 -11.77
C ILE A 207 4.07 11.54 -12.93
N PRO A 208 4.01 11.15 -14.22
CA PRO A 208 4.20 12.12 -15.30
C PRO A 208 3.09 13.17 -15.38
N TRP A 209 1.87 12.84 -14.94
CA TRP A 209 0.78 13.81 -14.87
C TRP A 209 1.04 14.84 -13.76
N GLU A 210 1.45 14.42 -12.57
CA GLU A 210 1.83 15.32 -11.47
C GLU A 210 3.04 16.19 -11.85
N ASN A 211 4.08 15.60 -12.46
CA ASN A 211 5.22 16.35 -13.00
C ASN A 211 4.78 17.43 -14.01
N SER A 212 3.82 17.13 -14.87
CA SER A 212 3.28 18.09 -15.83
C SER A 212 2.53 19.24 -15.15
N CYS A 213 1.79 18.95 -14.07
CA CYS A 213 1.11 19.99 -13.29
C CYS A 213 2.12 20.91 -12.57
N ILE A 214 3.18 20.33 -12.01
CA ILE A 214 4.25 21.11 -11.35
C ILE A 214 4.99 21.97 -12.38
N ALA A 215 5.33 21.41 -13.54
CA ALA A 215 5.99 22.17 -14.62
C ALA A 215 5.11 23.32 -15.13
N ALA A 216 3.79 23.12 -15.23
CA ALA A 216 2.84 24.17 -15.60
C ALA A 216 2.81 25.32 -14.55
N LEU A 217 2.89 24.99 -13.26
CA LEU A 217 3.01 25.99 -12.19
C LEU A 217 4.33 26.76 -12.29
N GLU A 218 5.47 26.07 -12.50
CA GLU A 218 6.78 26.71 -12.68
C GLU A 218 6.82 27.63 -13.90
N ALA A 219 6.15 27.26 -14.98
CA ALA A 219 6.02 28.06 -16.19
C ALA A 219 5.05 29.25 -16.05
N GLY A 220 4.38 29.40 -14.91
CA GLY A 220 3.44 30.50 -14.68
C GLY A 220 2.13 30.37 -15.45
N LEU A 221 1.73 29.17 -15.88
CA LEU A 221 0.47 28.93 -16.59
C LEU A 221 -0.75 29.29 -15.73
N GLY A 222 -0.64 29.16 -14.42
CA GLY A 222 -1.67 29.51 -13.44
C GLY A 222 -1.13 29.42 -12.04
N THR A 223 -1.95 29.81 -11.05
CA THR A 223 -1.64 29.56 -9.63
C THR A 223 -1.94 28.11 -9.28
N ARG A 224 -1.39 27.60 -8.19
CA ARG A 224 -1.70 26.25 -7.67
C ARG A 224 -3.21 26.06 -7.46
N GLU A 225 -3.89 27.09 -6.93
CA GLU A 225 -5.33 27.08 -6.70
C GLU A 225 -6.13 26.98 -8.02
N SER A 226 -5.69 27.72 -9.05
CA SER A 226 -6.32 27.68 -10.37
C SER A 226 -6.18 26.33 -11.04
N ILE A 227 -4.98 25.72 -10.96
CA ILE A 227 -4.72 24.40 -11.55
C ILE A 227 -5.52 23.32 -10.81
N ASP A 228 -5.50 23.32 -9.44
CA ASP A 228 -6.29 22.38 -8.64
C ASP A 228 -7.79 22.51 -8.95
N THR A 229 -8.30 23.74 -9.05
CA THR A 229 -9.72 24.00 -9.38
C THR A 229 -10.07 23.50 -10.77
N ALA A 230 -9.21 23.74 -11.77
CA ALA A 230 -9.44 23.27 -13.13
C ALA A 230 -9.49 21.73 -13.22
N VAL A 231 -8.58 21.04 -12.54
CA VAL A 231 -8.55 19.57 -12.53
C VAL A 231 -9.79 19.00 -11.83
N VAL A 232 -10.18 19.54 -10.69
CA VAL A 232 -11.40 19.11 -10.00
C VAL A 232 -12.64 19.40 -10.85
N GLY A 233 -12.77 20.62 -11.36
CA GLY A 233 -13.99 21.06 -12.05
C GLY A 233 -14.17 20.49 -13.46
N ALA A 234 -13.07 20.32 -14.22
CA ALA A 234 -13.14 19.87 -15.61
C ALA A 234 -12.94 18.35 -15.77
N LEU A 235 -12.11 17.74 -14.93
CA LEU A 235 -11.79 16.30 -15.03
C LEU A 235 -12.49 15.44 -13.98
N ASN A 236 -13.28 16.08 -13.11
CA ASN A 236 -14.01 15.42 -12.01
C ASN A 236 -13.12 14.60 -11.08
N HIS A 237 -11.89 15.04 -10.87
CA HIS A 237 -11.01 14.44 -9.87
C HIS A 237 -11.50 14.79 -8.46
N PRO A 238 -11.36 13.90 -7.47
CA PRO A 238 -11.82 14.16 -6.10
C PRO A 238 -11.04 15.29 -5.42
N MET A 239 -9.81 15.57 -5.89
CA MET A 239 -8.95 16.66 -5.43
C MET A 239 -7.97 17.08 -6.53
N GLY A 240 -7.42 18.27 -6.39
CA GLY A 240 -6.42 18.77 -7.32
C GLY A 240 -5.03 18.16 -7.08
N PRO A 241 -4.10 18.28 -8.08
CA PRO A 241 -2.79 17.65 -8.06
C PRO A 241 -1.92 18.11 -6.91
N PHE A 242 -1.93 19.38 -6.56
CA PHE A 242 -1.06 19.92 -5.51
C PHE A 242 -1.53 19.52 -4.11
N ARG A 243 -2.85 19.41 -3.89
CA ARG A 243 -3.38 18.84 -2.64
C ARG A 243 -3.07 17.36 -2.53
N LEU A 244 -3.09 16.61 -3.62
CA LEU A 244 -2.73 15.19 -3.65
C LEU A 244 -1.23 15.02 -3.32
N LEU A 245 -0.37 15.80 -3.97
CA LEU A 245 1.08 15.80 -3.70
C LEU A 245 1.40 16.11 -2.24
N ASP A 246 0.72 17.09 -1.63
CA ASP A 246 0.90 17.43 -0.22
C ASP A 246 0.43 16.32 0.74
N ILE A 247 -0.59 15.54 0.36
CA ILE A 247 -1.05 14.38 1.15
C ILE A 247 -0.07 13.21 1.03
N VAL A 248 0.43 12.92 -0.17
CA VAL A 248 1.39 11.84 -0.42
C VAL A 248 2.75 12.16 0.18
N GLY A 249 3.18 13.38 0.01
CA GLY A 249 4.50 13.90 0.40
C GLY A 249 5.44 14.03 -0.80
N LEU A 250 6.06 15.21 -0.92
CA LEU A 250 6.93 15.56 -2.03
C LEU A 250 8.22 14.73 -2.09
N ASP A 251 8.74 14.31 -0.95
CA ASP A 251 9.86 13.37 -0.86
C ASP A 251 9.50 11.98 -1.41
N ILE A 252 8.28 11.51 -1.15
CA ILE A 252 7.78 10.26 -1.70
C ILE A 252 7.62 10.39 -3.21
N HIS A 253 6.98 11.48 -3.68
CA HIS A 253 6.84 11.75 -5.11
C HIS A 253 8.21 11.79 -5.82
N GLN A 254 9.18 12.55 -5.26
CA GLN A 254 10.55 12.64 -5.79
C GLN A 254 11.20 11.26 -5.90
N SER A 255 11.15 10.47 -4.83
CA SER A 255 11.74 9.14 -4.78
C SER A 255 11.14 8.19 -5.84
N VAL A 256 9.81 8.16 -5.96
CA VAL A 256 9.12 7.34 -6.97
C VAL A 256 9.43 7.81 -8.38
N ALA A 257 9.38 9.12 -8.62
CA ALA A 257 9.69 9.74 -9.92
C ALA A 257 11.12 9.41 -10.39
N MET A 258 12.11 9.58 -9.51
CA MET A 258 13.51 9.26 -9.80
C MET A 258 13.71 7.78 -10.09
N ARG A 259 13.14 6.88 -9.29
CA ARG A 259 13.22 5.43 -9.52
C ARG A 259 12.61 5.03 -10.88
N LEU A 260 11.47 5.62 -11.24
CA LEU A 260 10.85 5.37 -12.55
C LEU A 260 11.71 5.92 -13.68
N TYR A 261 12.29 7.11 -13.52
CA TYR A 261 13.22 7.68 -14.50
C TYR A 261 14.46 6.80 -14.69
N GLU A 262 15.06 6.31 -13.62
CA GLU A 262 16.23 5.42 -13.68
C GLU A 262 15.94 4.12 -14.41
N GLN A 263 14.75 3.56 -14.24
CA GLN A 263 14.36 2.30 -14.87
C GLN A 263 13.89 2.47 -16.32
N LEU A 264 13.17 3.55 -16.62
CA LEU A 264 12.53 3.77 -17.92
C LEU A 264 13.32 4.68 -18.84
N ARG A 265 14.16 5.56 -18.30
CA ARG A 265 14.94 6.56 -19.04
C ARG A 265 14.09 7.51 -19.89
N GLU A 266 12.83 7.70 -19.50
CA GLU A 266 11.92 8.62 -20.17
C GLU A 266 11.86 9.97 -19.41
N PRO A 267 12.13 11.13 -20.08
CA PRO A 267 12.22 12.44 -19.41
C PRO A 267 10.97 12.83 -18.62
N ARG A 268 9.78 12.35 -19.00
CA ARG A 268 8.52 12.67 -18.34
C ARG A 268 8.46 12.19 -16.85
N PHE A 269 9.30 11.23 -16.48
CA PHE A 269 9.39 10.75 -15.09
C PHE A 269 10.39 11.55 -14.25
N PHE A 270 11.26 12.34 -14.88
CA PHE A 270 12.21 13.17 -14.13
C PHE A 270 11.45 14.28 -13.38
N PRO A 271 11.61 14.39 -12.05
CA PRO A 271 10.88 15.39 -11.27
C PRO A 271 11.27 16.81 -11.69
N PRO A 272 10.31 17.76 -11.76
CA PRO A 272 10.62 19.16 -12.02
C PRO A 272 11.52 19.76 -10.91
N PRO A 273 12.39 20.75 -11.22
CA PRO A 273 13.32 21.36 -10.26
C PRO A 273 12.65 21.95 -9.01
N MET A 274 11.38 22.34 -9.10
CA MET A 274 10.61 22.81 -7.94
C MET A 274 10.51 21.75 -6.84
N VAL A 275 10.34 20.47 -7.22
CA VAL A 275 10.28 19.36 -6.25
C VAL A 275 11.56 19.28 -5.43
N ASP A 276 12.72 19.34 -6.09
CA ASP A 276 14.03 19.29 -5.41
C ASP A 276 14.19 20.46 -4.42
N ARG A 277 13.77 21.66 -4.84
CA ARG A 277 13.84 22.85 -3.97
C ARG A 277 12.93 22.73 -2.75
N MET A 278 11.70 22.23 -2.92
CA MET A 278 10.75 22.06 -1.83
C MET A 278 11.20 20.96 -0.86
N VAL A 279 11.68 19.84 -1.37
CA VAL A 279 12.20 18.76 -0.54
C VAL A 279 13.43 19.22 0.26
N ALA A 280 14.36 19.93 -0.37
CA ALA A 280 15.53 20.50 0.31
C ALA A 280 15.16 21.55 1.39
N ALA A 281 14.05 22.25 1.21
CA ALA A 281 13.52 23.21 2.19
C ALA A 281 12.76 22.54 3.36
N GLY A 282 12.45 21.24 3.26
CA GLY A 282 11.60 20.53 4.23
C GLY A 282 10.11 20.77 4.03
N ASP A 283 9.70 21.40 2.92
CA ASP A 283 8.31 21.65 2.54
C ASP A 283 7.72 20.36 1.92
N LEU A 284 7.53 19.31 2.74
CA LEU A 284 7.19 17.98 2.26
C LEU A 284 5.68 17.75 2.11
N GLY A 285 4.86 18.73 2.40
CA GLY A 285 3.42 18.65 2.36
C GLY A 285 2.80 18.59 3.76
N ARG A 286 1.63 17.98 3.86
CA ARG A 286 0.82 17.97 5.08
C ARG A 286 1.55 17.42 6.31
N LYS A 287 2.41 16.43 6.15
CA LYS A 287 3.17 15.80 7.24
C LYS A 287 4.16 16.74 7.94
N THR A 288 4.59 17.81 7.26
CA THR A 288 5.47 18.85 7.82
C THR A 288 4.73 20.17 8.08
N GLY A 289 3.40 20.21 7.87
CA GLY A 289 2.58 21.41 7.99
C GLY A 289 2.70 22.37 6.80
N ARG A 290 3.58 22.09 5.84
CA ARG A 290 3.83 22.91 4.66
C ARG A 290 4.26 22.09 3.45
N GLY A 291 3.71 22.44 2.31
CA GLY A 291 4.04 21.92 0.98
C GLY A 291 3.65 22.97 -0.06
N PHE A 292 2.91 22.58 -1.08
CA PHE A 292 2.26 23.55 -1.97
C PHE A 292 1.28 24.44 -1.22
N TYR A 293 0.66 23.93 -0.16
CA TYR A 293 -0.21 24.67 0.75
C TYR A 293 0.35 24.68 2.17
N GLU A 294 -0.22 25.55 3.01
CA GLU A 294 0.03 25.56 4.46
C GLU A 294 -1.10 24.81 5.17
N TYR A 295 -0.76 24.09 6.25
CA TYR A 295 -1.67 23.26 7.03
C TYR A 295 -1.51 23.55 8.52
N ASP A 296 -2.55 24.10 9.14
CA ASP A 296 -2.55 24.42 10.58
C ASP A 296 -2.58 23.17 11.47
N ASP A 297 -2.88 22.00 10.89
CA ASP A 297 -3.14 20.75 11.61
C ASP A 297 -2.32 19.59 11.04
N ALA A 298 -1.01 19.60 11.33
CA ALA A 298 -0.06 18.53 10.95
C ALA A 298 -0.43 17.17 11.59
N ARG A 299 -1.38 17.13 12.56
CA ARG A 299 -1.66 15.97 13.41
C ARG A 299 -2.79 15.06 12.94
N LEU A 300 -3.44 15.29 11.80
CA LEU A 300 -4.66 14.56 11.42
C LEU A 300 -4.42 13.23 10.69
N PHE A 301 -3.20 12.88 10.33
CA PHE A 301 -2.83 11.50 9.90
C PHE A 301 -1.43 11.20 10.45
N GLY A 302 -1.41 10.44 11.53
CA GLY A 302 -0.28 10.17 12.38
C GLY A 302 1.09 9.99 11.69
N SER A 303 2.06 10.69 12.26
CA SER A 303 3.46 10.28 12.22
C SER A 303 3.64 8.92 12.91
#